data_b4aea77d3516ac3d3aaae70ff677df9e
#
_entry.id   b4aea77d3516ac3d3aaae70ff677df9e
#
_cell.length_a   1.000
_cell.length_b   1.000
_cell.length_c   1.000
_cell.angle_alpha   90.00
_cell.angle_beta   90.00
_cell.angle_gamma   90.00
#
_symmetry.space_group_name_H-M   'P 1'
#
loop_
_entity.id
_entity.type
_entity.pdbx_description
1 polymer ?
#
loop_
_entity_poly.entity_id
_entity_poly.type
_entity_poly.pdbx_seq_one_letter_code
_entity_poly.pdbx_strand_id
1 'polypeptide(L)'
;MKKFAFVNEAAEREYKDLPDKIQDEFGKDLRRIQFGEEPRLSITHLDSVGAGVIELRKNGSPAFRCLYVAKYENTVIVLHAFAKTTNGVDRKAMKVAEQRLKELLAEIRKIH
;
A
#
# COMPACT_ATOMS: atom_id res chain seq x y z
N MET A 1 -1.20 11.23 -15.51
CA MET A 1 -0.46 10.31 -14.60
C MET A 1 -0.66 10.72 -13.16
N LYS A 2 -0.95 9.76 -12.30
CA LYS A 2 -1.05 10.03 -10.87
C LYS A 2 0.33 10.27 -10.27
N LYS A 3 0.37 11.05 -9.19
CA LYS A 3 1.60 11.23 -8.40
C LYS A 3 1.84 9.98 -7.56
N PHE A 4 2.98 9.91 -6.88
CA PHE A 4 3.31 8.82 -5.97
C PHE A 4 3.81 9.39 -4.64
N ALA A 5 3.40 8.78 -3.55
CA ALA A 5 3.86 9.15 -2.22
C ALA A 5 3.77 7.96 -1.25
N PHE A 6 4.56 8.01 -0.20
CA PHE A 6 4.34 7.21 1.00
C PHE A 6 3.48 8.03 1.96
N VAL A 7 2.60 7.38 2.70
CA VAL A 7 1.69 8.10 3.60
C VAL A 7 2.46 8.84 4.72
N ASN A 8 3.60 8.29 5.12
CA ASN A 8 4.48 8.89 6.12
C ASN A 8 5.88 8.26 6.02
N GLU A 9 6.81 8.75 6.84
CA GLU A 9 8.18 8.24 6.83
C GLU A 9 8.28 6.77 7.26
N ALA A 10 7.42 6.33 8.17
CA ALA A 10 7.42 4.95 8.61
C ALA A 10 7.08 4.00 7.45
N ALA A 11 6.08 4.36 6.64
CA ALA A 11 5.72 3.57 5.47
C ALA A 11 6.87 3.50 4.47
N GLU A 12 7.57 4.60 4.26
CA GLU A 12 8.73 4.64 3.37
C GLU A 12 9.84 3.73 3.87
N ARG A 13 10.17 3.78 5.16
CA ARG A 13 11.20 2.92 5.75
C ARG A 13 10.83 1.44 5.63
N GLU A 14 9.58 1.11 5.91
CA GLU A 14 9.10 -0.27 5.79
C GLU A 14 9.27 -0.80 4.37
N TYR A 15 8.92 0.01 3.39
CA TYR A 15 9.07 -0.35 1.98
C TYR A 15 10.56 -0.56 1.64
N LYS A 16 11.41 0.35 2.06
CA LYS A 16 12.85 0.29 1.78
C LYS A 16 13.56 -0.85 2.53
N ASP A 17 12.94 -1.37 3.58
CA ASP A 17 13.47 -2.53 4.31
C ASP A 17 13.12 -3.86 3.64
N LEU A 18 12.24 -3.86 2.66
CA LEU A 18 11.95 -5.08 1.89
C LEU A 18 13.18 -5.47 1.06
N PRO A 19 13.35 -6.77 0.73
CA PRO A 19 14.41 -7.17 -0.19
C PRO A 19 14.33 -6.38 -1.50
N ASP A 20 15.47 -6.07 -2.09
CA ASP A 20 15.54 -5.23 -3.30
C ASP A 20 14.66 -5.76 -4.43
N LYS A 21 14.64 -7.07 -4.63
CA LYS A 21 13.81 -7.69 -5.66
C LYS A 21 12.33 -7.45 -5.42
N ILE A 22 11.90 -7.48 -4.17
CA ILE A 22 10.49 -7.26 -3.79
C ILE A 22 10.12 -5.79 -3.97
N GLN A 23 11.01 -4.87 -3.58
CA GLN A 23 10.82 -3.45 -3.84
C GLN A 23 10.64 -3.19 -5.32
N ASP A 24 11.47 -3.84 -6.15
CA ASP A 24 11.40 -3.68 -7.60
C ASP A 24 10.07 -4.18 -8.16
N GLU A 25 9.61 -5.35 -7.72
CA GLU A 25 8.34 -5.90 -8.19
C GLU A 25 7.15 -5.04 -7.79
N PHE A 26 7.08 -4.60 -6.54
CA PHE A 26 6.02 -3.69 -6.10
C PHE A 26 6.13 -2.34 -6.81
N GLY A 27 7.34 -1.83 -6.97
CA GLY A 27 7.58 -0.54 -7.63
C GLY A 27 7.08 -0.53 -9.07
N LYS A 28 7.31 -1.60 -9.81
CA LYS A 28 6.79 -1.72 -11.18
C LYS A 28 5.27 -1.67 -11.23
N ASP A 29 4.60 -2.34 -10.31
CA ASP A 29 3.14 -2.32 -10.26
C ASP A 29 2.59 -0.98 -9.79
N LEU A 30 3.22 -0.37 -8.79
CA LEU A 30 2.81 0.96 -8.33
C LEU A 30 2.93 1.98 -9.47
N ARG A 31 3.98 1.85 -10.29
CA ARG A 31 4.15 2.71 -11.47
C ARG A 31 3.06 2.45 -12.51
N ARG A 32 2.70 1.17 -12.76
CA ARG A 32 1.58 0.86 -13.67
C ARG A 32 0.29 1.53 -13.19
N ILE A 33 0.03 1.45 -11.89
CA ILE A 33 -1.16 2.07 -11.31
C ILE A 33 -1.14 3.59 -11.48
N GLN A 34 0.03 4.23 -11.37
CA GLN A 34 0.16 5.67 -11.64
C GLN A 34 -0.28 6.02 -13.06
N PHE A 35 -0.01 5.15 -14.02
CA PHE A 35 -0.37 5.35 -15.42
C PHE A 35 -1.78 4.85 -15.76
N GLY A 36 -2.55 4.41 -14.78
CA GLY A 36 -3.91 3.90 -15.02
C GLY A 36 -3.94 2.48 -15.55
N GLU A 37 -2.83 1.76 -15.46
CA GLU A 37 -2.74 0.37 -15.92
C GLU A 37 -3.01 -0.58 -14.75
N GLU A 38 -3.38 -1.82 -15.09
CA GLU A 38 -3.60 -2.86 -14.10
C GLU A 38 -2.27 -3.39 -13.55
N PRO A 39 -2.18 -3.67 -12.24
CA PRO A 39 -1.00 -4.34 -11.70
C PRO A 39 -0.92 -5.79 -12.20
N ARG A 40 0.28 -6.33 -12.22
CA ARG A 40 0.50 -7.73 -12.64
C ARG A 40 0.45 -8.71 -11.47
N LEU A 41 0.81 -8.25 -10.27
CA LEU A 41 0.68 -9.07 -9.07
C LEU A 41 -0.79 -9.23 -8.70
N SER A 42 -1.09 -10.28 -7.93
CA SER A 42 -2.43 -10.47 -7.38
C SER A 42 -2.78 -9.32 -6.47
N ILE A 43 -4.06 -8.96 -6.45
CA ILE A 43 -4.57 -7.91 -5.56
C ILE A 43 -5.73 -8.43 -4.73
N THR A 44 -5.94 -7.77 -3.60
CA THR A 44 -7.13 -7.95 -2.77
C THR A 44 -7.67 -6.57 -2.41
N HIS A 45 -8.97 -6.39 -2.59
CA HIS A 45 -9.63 -5.17 -2.15
C HIS A 45 -9.92 -5.28 -0.65
N LEU A 46 -9.51 -4.29 0.12
CA LEU A 46 -9.62 -4.28 1.57
C LEU A 46 -10.49 -3.11 2.05
N ASP A 47 -11.73 -3.05 1.55
CA ASP A 47 -12.65 -1.95 1.89
C ASP A 47 -13.01 -1.95 3.38
N SER A 48 -12.89 -3.09 4.06
CA SER A 48 -13.10 -3.17 5.50
C SER A 48 -12.01 -2.43 6.30
N VAL A 49 -10.82 -2.25 5.71
CA VAL A 49 -9.73 -1.46 6.29
C VAL A 49 -10.00 0.02 6.05
N GLY A 50 -10.50 0.34 4.87
CA GLY A 50 -10.87 1.70 4.50
C GLY A 50 -11.23 1.74 3.02
N ALA A 51 -12.04 2.73 2.65
CA ALA A 51 -12.51 2.86 1.28
C ALA A 51 -11.35 3.05 0.32
N GLY A 52 -11.26 2.17 -0.67
CA GLY A 52 -10.24 2.22 -1.72
C GLY A 52 -8.91 1.58 -1.36
N VAL A 53 -8.78 0.94 -0.20
CA VAL A 53 -7.55 0.23 0.16
C VAL A 53 -7.42 -1.03 -0.68
N ILE A 54 -6.26 -1.18 -1.31
CA ILE A 54 -5.92 -2.33 -2.15
C ILE A 54 -4.59 -2.90 -1.67
N GLU A 55 -4.51 -4.22 -1.66
CA GLU A 55 -3.30 -4.95 -1.27
C GLU A 55 -2.68 -5.59 -2.50
N LEU A 56 -1.42 -5.25 -2.79
CA LEU A 56 -0.60 -5.99 -3.75
C LEU A 56 0.00 -7.19 -3.01
N ARG A 57 -0.03 -8.36 -3.64
CA ARG A 57 0.36 -9.61 -3.01
C ARG A 57 1.48 -10.29 -3.77
N LYS A 58 2.63 -10.42 -3.12
CA LYS A 58 3.74 -11.25 -3.61
C LYS A 58 3.76 -12.50 -2.75
N ASN A 59 3.19 -13.59 -3.28
CA ASN A 59 3.15 -14.86 -2.56
C ASN A 59 4.52 -15.53 -2.57
N GLY A 60 4.74 -16.38 -1.60
CA GLY A 60 6.01 -17.07 -1.46
C GLY A 60 6.28 -17.35 0.01
N SER A 61 7.51 -17.78 0.29
CA SER A 61 7.96 -18.08 1.63
C SER A 61 9.32 -17.39 1.84
N PRO A 62 9.31 -16.18 2.41
CA PRO A 62 8.17 -15.42 2.95
C PRO A 62 7.32 -14.76 1.88
N ALA A 63 6.08 -14.46 2.24
CA ALA A 63 5.18 -13.66 1.41
C ALA A 63 5.31 -12.19 1.78
N PHE A 64 5.00 -11.31 0.82
CA PHE A 64 5.09 -9.86 1.04
C PHE A 64 3.79 -9.19 0.61
N ARG A 65 3.47 -8.08 1.25
CA ARG A 65 2.26 -7.30 0.98
C ARG A 65 2.59 -5.82 0.92
N CYS A 66 1.90 -5.11 0.04
CA CYS A 66 1.98 -3.65 -0.06
C CYS A 66 0.57 -3.10 -0.16
N LEU A 67 0.14 -2.37 0.85
CA LEU A 67 -1.19 -1.78 0.90
C LEU A 67 -1.12 -0.33 0.42
N TYR A 68 -2.03 0.05 -0.48
CA TYR A 68 -2.04 1.39 -1.03
C TYR A 68 -3.47 1.87 -1.28
N VAL A 69 -3.62 3.17 -1.48
CA VAL A 69 -4.83 3.80 -2.01
C VAL A 69 -4.44 4.64 -3.22
N ALA A 70 -5.37 4.81 -4.17
CA ALA A 70 -5.10 5.58 -5.38
C ALA A 70 -6.23 6.54 -5.75
N LYS A 71 -7.20 6.72 -4.85
CA LYS A 71 -8.38 7.53 -5.12
C LYS A 71 -8.35 8.94 -4.51
N TYR A 72 -7.29 9.27 -3.78
CA TYR A 72 -7.19 10.56 -3.10
C TYR A 72 -6.09 11.42 -3.72
N GLU A 73 -6.37 12.70 -3.92
CA GLU A 73 -5.40 13.71 -4.36
C GLU A 73 -4.64 13.33 -5.64
N ASN A 74 -5.26 12.55 -6.52
CA ASN A 74 -4.63 12.08 -7.76
C ASN A 74 -3.24 11.47 -7.50
N THR A 75 -3.12 10.69 -6.44
CA THR A 75 -1.86 10.15 -5.95
C THR A 75 -2.01 8.68 -5.58
N VAL A 76 -1.02 7.86 -5.96
CA VAL A 76 -0.88 6.51 -5.43
C VAL A 76 -0.11 6.64 -4.13
N ILE A 77 -0.74 6.28 -3.02
CA ILE A 77 -0.18 6.47 -1.68
C ILE A 77 -0.01 5.12 -1.00
N VAL A 78 1.24 4.76 -0.69
CA VAL A 78 1.54 3.52 0.02
C VAL A 78 1.27 3.73 1.51
N LEU A 79 0.40 2.90 2.07
CA LEU A 79 0.03 2.95 3.49
C LEU A 79 0.93 2.08 4.35
N HIS A 80 1.30 0.89 3.86
CA HIS A 80 2.04 -0.08 4.67
C HIS A 80 2.63 -1.16 3.76
N ALA A 81 3.88 -1.55 4.01
CA ALA A 81 4.52 -2.64 3.28
C ALA A 81 5.21 -3.55 4.30
N PHE A 82 5.07 -4.86 4.15
CA PHE A 82 5.55 -5.79 5.18
C PHE A 82 5.72 -7.21 4.64
N ALA A 83 6.53 -8.00 5.36
CA ALA A 83 6.59 -9.44 5.17
C ALA A 83 5.43 -10.06 5.95
N LYS A 84 4.66 -10.91 5.31
CA LYS A 84 3.54 -11.58 5.94
C LYS A 84 4.05 -12.83 6.66
N THR A 85 3.96 -12.83 7.99
CA THR A 85 4.48 -13.91 8.83
C THR A 85 3.39 -14.79 9.45
N THR A 86 2.12 -14.45 9.23
CA THR A 86 1.00 -15.19 9.80
C THR A 86 0.20 -15.88 8.70
N ASN A 87 -0.49 -16.97 9.06
CA ASN A 87 -1.49 -17.56 8.18
C ASN A 87 -2.77 -16.75 8.29
N GLY A 88 -3.49 -16.60 7.18
CA GLY A 88 -4.73 -15.82 7.17
C GLY A 88 -4.48 -14.31 7.21
N VAL A 89 -5.42 -13.57 7.77
CA VAL A 89 -5.36 -12.10 7.82
C VAL A 89 -4.37 -11.64 8.88
N ASP A 90 -3.49 -10.73 8.50
CA ASP A 90 -2.57 -10.07 9.44
C ASP A 90 -3.30 -8.86 10.04
N ARG A 91 -3.95 -9.08 11.18
CA ARG A 91 -4.78 -8.05 11.83
C ARG A 91 -3.99 -6.85 12.29
N LYS A 92 -2.75 -7.06 12.73
CA LYS A 92 -1.89 -5.96 13.17
C LYS A 92 -1.56 -5.05 11.99
N ALA A 93 -1.21 -5.63 10.85
CA ALA A 93 -0.92 -4.86 9.65
C ALA A 93 -2.16 -4.10 9.15
N MET A 94 -3.34 -4.71 9.24
CA MET A 94 -4.59 -4.05 8.85
C MET A 94 -4.88 -2.84 9.73
N LYS A 95 -4.64 -2.94 11.04
CA LYS A 95 -4.82 -1.81 11.97
C LYS A 95 -3.87 -0.67 11.68
N VAL A 96 -2.60 -0.97 11.35
CA VAL A 96 -1.63 0.04 10.96
C VAL A 96 -2.12 0.81 9.74
N ALA A 97 -2.54 0.07 8.71
CA ALA A 97 -3.03 0.69 7.47
C ALA A 97 -4.29 1.53 7.72
N GLU A 98 -5.22 1.03 8.52
CA GLU A 98 -6.44 1.76 8.87
C GLU A 98 -6.13 3.07 9.57
N GLN A 99 -5.24 3.04 10.55
CA GLN A 99 -4.86 4.25 11.29
C GLN A 99 -4.17 5.27 10.40
N ARG A 100 -3.27 4.81 9.52
CA ARG A 100 -2.58 5.70 8.59
C ARG A 100 -3.52 6.34 7.58
N LEU A 101 -4.52 5.59 7.12
CA LEU A 101 -5.54 6.14 6.23
C LEU A 101 -6.37 7.20 6.95
N LYS A 102 -6.76 6.97 8.19
CA LYS A 102 -7.50 7.96 8.99
C LYS A 102 -6.69 9.26 9.14
N GLU A 103 -5.41 9.15 9.39
CA GLU A 103 -4.52 10.32 9.51
C GLU A 103 -4.42 11.06 8.18
N LEU A 104 -4.28 10.32 7.08
CA LEU A 104 -4.25 10.91 5.73
C LEU A 104 -5.53 11.68 5.44
N LEU A 105 -6.69 11.08 5.71
CA LEU A 105 -7.98 11.73 5.44
C LEU A 105 -8.17 12.96 6.31
N ALA A 106 -7.68 12.95 7.53
CA ALA A 106 -7.73 14.12 8.41
C ALA A 106 -6.88 15.26 7.84
N GLU A 107 -5.69 14.95 7.30
CA GLU A 107 -4.84 15.96 6.66
C GLU A 107 -5.49 16.53 5.40
N ILE A 108 -6.09 15.67 4.58
CA ILE A 108 -6.79 16.13 3.36
C ILE A 108 -7.93 17.08 3.72
N ARG A 109 -8.70 16.79 4.76
CA ARG A 109 -9.79 17.66 5.21
C ARG A 109 -9.32 19.03 5.66
N LYS A 110 -8.14 19.13 6.27
CA LYS A 110 -7.56 20.40 6.70
C LYS A 110 -7.19 21.29 5.51
N ILE A 111 -6.82 20.67 4.39
CA ILE A 111 -6.42 21.39 3.18
C ILE A 111 -7.65 21.87 2.40
N HIS A 112 -8.70 21.10 2.44
CA HIS A 112 -9.95 21.36 1.72
C HIS A 112 -11.06 21.71 2.71
#